data_6d9ae744e5e0f2ffe829982346006e36
#
_entry.id   6d9ae744e5e0f2ffe829982346006e36
#
_cell.length_a   1.000
_cell.length_b   1.000
_cell.length_c   1.000
_cell.angle_alpha   90.00
_cell.angle_beta   90.00
_cell.angle_gamma   90.00
#
_symmetry.space_group_name_H-M   'P 1'
#
loop_
_entity.id
_entity.type
_entity.pdbx_description
1 polymer ?
#
loop_
_entity_poly.entity_id
_entity_poly.type
_entity_poly.pdbx_seq_one_letter_code
_entity_poly.pdbx_strand_id
1 'polypeptide(L)'
;VGRALVHGILKRAGLVDGGVIPLSTVLRNDVNGYVKALTSYRYDGDDRGRALHGYVEQFLDYVGAAVSAAERFRLAAIDIHQRWKQSVSGFRSDSSIHRAIDLVVEYPVISARFLADNLGVSTVSAQKLVKQLDSVGIVRAATGKYRKSALYQADDILDLLEHGADVTRS
;
A
#
# COMPACT_ATOMS: atom_id res chain seq x y z
N VAL A 1 9.74 -14.18 10.19
CA VAL A 1 11.20 -13.96 9.96
C VAL A 1 11.56 -14.12 8.47
N GLY A 2 11.17 -15.19 7.76
CA GLY A 2 11.58 -15.44 6.36
C GLY A 2 11.20 -14.34 5.36
N ARG A 3 10.00 -13.75 5.46
CA ARG A 3 9.54 -12.69 4.55
C ARG A 3 10.36 -11.41 4.68
N ALA A 4 10.74 -11.01 5.88
CA ALA A 4 11.59 -9.84 6.11
C ALA A 4 13.00 -10.07 5.57
N LEU A 5 13.51 -11.32 5.61
CA LEU A 5 14.81 -11.68 5.07
C LEU A 5 14.87 -11.51 3.55
N VAL A 6 13.81 -11.90 2.82
CA VAL A 6 13.73 -11.71 1.36
C VAL A 6 13.87 -10.24 1.00
N HIS A 7 13.10 -9.35 1.68
CA HIS A 7 13.22 -7.90 1.44
C HIS A 7 14.60 -7.36 1.79
N GLY A 8 15.21 -7.84 2.87
CA GLY A 8 16.57 -7.47 3.25
C GLY A 8 17.61 -7.87 2.20
N ILE A 9 17.49 -9.05 1.61
CA ILE A 9 18.36 -9.55 0.55
C ILE A 9 18.18 -8.71 -0.73
N LEU A 10 16.94 -8.46 -1.16
CA LEU A 10 16.65 -7.67 -2.35
C LEU A 10 17.17 -6.23 -2.23
N LYS A 11 16.99 -5.60 -1.05
CA LYS A 11 17.54 -4.27 -0.76
C LYS A 11 19.08 -4.27 -0.78
N ARG A 12 19.71 -5.27 -0.15
CA ARG A 12 21.18 -5.38 -0.13
C ARG A 12 21.75 -5.63 -1.51
N ALA A 13 21.02 -6.33 -2.38
CA ALA A 13 21.41 -6.58 -3.78
C ALA A 13 21.16 -5.36 -4.70
N GLY A 14 20.64 -4.23 -4.18
CA GLY A 14 20.31 -3.04 -4.98
C GLY A 14 19.13 -3.24 -5.93
N LEU A 15 18.31 -4.28 -5.72
CA LEU A 15 17.14 -4.58 -6.55
C LEU A 15 15.87 -3.83 -6.12
N VAL A 16 15.88 -3.27 -4.91
CA VAL A 16 14.77 -2.49 -4.34
C VAL A 16 15.32 -1.33 -3.54
N ASP A 17 15.05 -0.10 -3.95
CA ASP A 17 15.63 1.11 -3.32
C ASP A 17 14.82 1.69 -2.15
N GLY A 18 13.56 1.41 -2.00
CA GLY A 18 12.78 2.05 -0.93
C GLY A 18 11.36 1.55 -0.79
N GLY A 19 10.93 0.61 -1.61
CA GLY A 19 9.60 0.03 -1.58
C GLY A 19 9.56 -1.36 -0.94
N VAL A 20 8.34 -1.86 -0.72
CA VAL A 20 8.09 -3.25 -0.32
C VAL A 20 7.38 -3.94 -1.47
N ILE A 21 7.97 -5.02 -1.99
CA ILE A 21 7.32 -5.86 -2.99
C ILE A 21 6.23 -6.70 -2.26
N PRO A 22 4.97 -6.69 -2.69
CA PRO A 22 3.87 -7.40 -2.00
C PRO A 22 3.89 -8.91 -2.25
N LEU A 23 5.07 -9.54 -2.10
CA LEU A 23 5.29 -10.97 -2.33
C LEU A 23 4.36 -11.84 -1.47
N SER A 24 4.12 -11.42 -0.22
CA SER A 24 3.23 -12.15 0.69
C SER A 24 1.79 -12.24 0.19
N THR A 25 1.32 -11.21 -0.51
CA THR A 25 -0.03 -11.19 -1.09
C THR A 25 -0.13 -12.15 -2.27
N VAL A 26 0.88 -12.13 -3.16
CA VAL A 26 0.93 -13.06 -4.29
C VAL A 26 0.97 -14.51 -3.80
N LEU A 27 1.82 -14.82 -2.82
CA LEU A 27 1.90 -16.17 -2.23
C LEU A 27 0.60 -16.60 -1.52
N ARG A 28 -0.13 -15.66 -0.91
CA ARG A 28 -1.44 -15.93 -0.31
C ARG A 28 -2.49 -16.28 -1.36
N ASN A 29 -2.41 -15.71 -2.54
CA ASN A 29 -3.35 -15.96 -3.63
C ASN A 29 -3.13 -17.33 -4.30
N ASP A 30 -1.93 -17.94 -4.14
CA ASP A 30 -1.62 -19.29 -4.60
C ASP A 30 -0.93 -20.13 -3.51
N VAL A 31 -1.66 -20.39 -2.42
CA VAL A 31 -1.14 -21.17 -1.29
C VAL A 31 -0.72 -22.58 -1.73
N ASN A 32 -1.51 -23.22 -2.62
CA ASN A 32 -1.23 -24.59 -3.07
C ASN A 32 0.06 -24.65 -3.91
N GLY A 33 0.24 -23.73 -4.85
CA GLY A 33 1.47 -23.62 -5.63
C GLY A 33 2.68 -23.33 -4.73
N TYR A 34 2.53 -22.43 -3.76
CA TYR A 34 3.59 -22.13 -2.80
C TYR A 34 3.99 -23.35 -1.95
N VAL A 35 3.01 -24.11 -1.43
CA VAL A 35 3.29 -25.35 -0.67
C VAL A 35 3.97 -26.40 -1.55
N LYS A 36 3.53 -26.57 -2.81
CA LYS A 36 4.17 -27.44 -3.78
C LYS A 36 5.62 -27.04 -4.04
N ALA A 37 5.88 -25.75 -4.24
CA ALA A 37 7.24 -25.21 -4.41
C ALA A 37 8.13 -25.51 -3.20
N LEU A 38 7.63 -25.30 -1.97
CA LEU A 38 8.37 -25.65 -0.75
C LEU A 38 8.66 -27.16 -0.64
N THR A 39 7.76 -28.02 -1.10
CA THR A 39 7.95 -29.47 -1.14
C THR A 39 9.07 -29.82 -2.12
N SER A 40 9.08 -29.20 -3.31
CA SER A 40 10.18 -29.37 -4.28
C SER A 40 11.52 -28.92 -3.73
N TYR A 41 11.56 -27.81 -3.01
CA TYR A 41 12.78 -27.33 -2.33
C TYR A 41 13.32 -28.34 -1.30
N ARG A 42 12.42 -29.03 -0.56
CA ARG A 42 12.78 -30.01 0.47
C ARG A 42 13.06 -31.40 -0.07
N TYR A 43 12.79 -31.63 -1.35
CA TYR A 43 13.04 -32.93 -1.97
C TYR A 43 14.53 -33.28 -1.95
N ASP A 44 14.87 -34.48 -1.48
CA ASP A 44 16.25 -34.95 -1.30
C ASP A 44 16.48 -36.32 -1.99
N GLY A 45 15.83 -36.54 -3.14
CA GLY A 45 16.02 -37.74 -3.97
C GLY A 45 16.99 -37.53 -5.14
N ASP A 46 17.08 -38.52 -5.99
CA ASP A 46 18.06 -38.59 -7.12
C ASP A 46 17.92 -37.43 -8.11
N ASP A 47 16.72 -36.78 -8.18
CA ASP A 47 16.43 -35.68 -9.10
C ASP A 47 16.37 -34.30 -8.40
N ARG A 48 17.11 -34.15 -7.29
CA ARG A 48 17.17 -32.91 -6.49
C ARG A 48 17.47 -31.67 -7.32
N GLY A 49 18.39 -31.80 -8.30
CA GLY A 49 18.77 -30.68 -9.18
C GLY A 49 17.57 -30.11 -9.95
N ARG A 50 16.74 -30.97 -10.53
CA ARG A 50 15.53 -30.58 -11.26
C ARG A 50 14.47 -30.00 -10.33
N ALA A 51 14.28 -30.60 -9.16
CA ALA A 51 13.33 -30.11 -8.17
C ALA A 51 13.69 -28.70 -7.67
N LEU A 52 14.98 -28.45 -7.42
CA LEU A 52 15.48 -27.13 -7.01
C LEU A 52 15.35 -26.09 -8.14
N HIS A 53 15.63 -26.48 -9.39
CA HIS A 53 15.43 -25.60 -10.55
C HIS A 53 13.97 -25.17 -10.69
N GLY A 54 13.04 -26.12 -10.63
CA GLY A 54 11.60 -25.81 -10.67
C GLY A 54 11.12 -24.92 -9.51
N TYR A 55 11.70 -25.09 -8.31
CA TYR A 55 11.43 -24.17 -7.18
C TYR A 55 11.89 -22.75 -7.49
N VAL A 56 13.11 -22.58 -8.03
CA VAL A 56 13.65 -21.25 -8.35
C VAL A 56 12.82 -20.57 -9.44
N GLU A 57 12.47 -21.29 -10.52
CA GLU A 57 11.61 -20.76 -11.58
C GLU A 57 10.27 -20.26 -11.02
N GLN A 58 9.56 -21.11 -10.25
CA GLN A 58 8.28 -20.72 -9.65
C GLN A 58 8.42 -19.55 -8.68
N PHE A 59 9.52 -19.47 -7.93
CA PHE A 59 9.77 -18.33 -7.04
C PHE A 59 9.97 -17.03 -7.84
N LEU A 60 10.69 -17.08 -8.95
CA LEU A 60 10.88 -15.93 -9.84
C LEU A 60 9.55 -15.46 -10.46
N ASP A 61 8.67 -16.38 -10.82
CA ASP A 61 7.32 -16.06 -11.30
C ASP A 61 6.52 -15.29 -10.22
N TYR A 62 6.58 -15.73 -8.96
CA TYR A 62 5.95 -15.00 -7.85
C TYR A 62 6.55 -13.61 -7.64
N VAL A 63 7.86 -13.45 -7.78
CA VAL A 63 8.51 -12.13 -7.70
C VAL A 63 8.05 -11.24 -8.85
N GLY A 64 8.01 -11.74 -10.08
CA GLY A 64 7.51 -11.02 -11.25
C GLY A 64 6.06 -10.56 -11.08
N ALA A 65 5.19 -11.46 -10.60
CA ALA A 65 3.80 -11.12 -10.29
C ALA A 65 3.69 -10.05 -9.18
N ALA A 66 4.54 -10.12 -8.16
CA ALA A 66 4.56 -9.15 -7.07
C ALA A 66 5.04 -7.76 -7.52
N VAL A 67 6.05 -7.70 -8.41
CA VAL A 67 6.50 -6.43 -9.02
C VAL A 67 5.38 -5.82 -9.86
N SER A 68 4.71 -6.62 -10.69
CA SER A 68 3.57 -6.16 -11.51
C SER A 68 2.41 -5.65 -10.64
N ALA A 69 2.13 -6.31 -9.50
CA ALA A 69 1.11 -5.86 -8.55
C ALA A 69 1.49 -4.53 -7.88
N ALA A 70 2.76 -4.36 -7.51
CA ALA A 70 3.26 -3.11 -6.93
C ALA A 70 3.14 -1.93 -7.93
N GLU A 71 3.44 -2.17 -9.20
CA GLU A 71 3.33 -1.15 -10.23
C GLU A 71 1.88 -0.74 -10.49
N ARG A 72 0.95 -1.70 -10.57
CA ARG A 72 -0.48 -1.39 -10.67
C ARG A 72 -0.98 -0.58 -9.48
N PHE A 73 -0.58 -0.96 -8.26
CA PHE A 73 -0.90 -0.21 -7.05
C PHE A 73 -0.39 1.23 -7.14
N ARG A 74 0.87 1.40 -7.56
CA ARG A 74 1.49 2.73 -7.72
C ARG A 74 0.71 3.60 -8.71
N LEU A 75 0.36 3.06 -9.87
CA LEU A 75 -0.40 3.80 -10.89
C LEU A 75 -1.79 4.19 -10.38
N ALA A 76 -2.50 3.28 -9.71
CA ALA A 76 -3.81 3.57 -9.12
C ALA A 76 -3.72 4.63 -8.01
N ALA A 77 -2.70 4.59 -7.16
CA ALA A 77 -2.49 5.62 -6.13
C ALA A 77 -2.20 7.00 -6.74
N ILE A 78 -1.44 7.06 -7.84
CA ILE A 78 -1.20 8.31 -8.59
C ILE A 78 -2.51 8.84 -9.17
N ASP A 79 -3.34 7.99 -9.77
CA ASP A 79 -4.64 8.39 -10.32
C ASP A 79 -5.56 8.97 -9.22
N ILE A 80 -5.67 8.29 -8.09
CA ILE A 80 -6.43 8.79 -6.91
C ILE A 80 -5.90 10.17 -6.50
N HIS A 81 -4.59 10.31 -6.37
CA HIS A 81 -3.96 11.57 -5.96
C HIS A 81 -4.25 12.71 -6.96
N GLN A 82 -4.19 12.43 -8.27
CA GLN A 82 -4.52 13.41 -9.30
C GLN A 82 -5.99 13.83 -9.26
N ARG A 83 -6.92 12.88 -9.12
CA ARG A 83 -8.36 13.17 -8.95
C ARG A 83 -8.61 14.05 -7.71
N TRP A 84 -7.96 13.75 -6.60
CA TRP A 84 -8.07 14.56 -5.38
C TRP A 84 -7.51 15.97 -5.57
N LYS A 85 -6.39 16.13 -6.25
CA LYS A 85 -5.84 17.46 -6.60
C LYS A 85 -6.81 18.26 -7.47
N GLN A 86 -7.49 17.63 -8.40
CA GLN A 86 -8.52 18.28 -9.22
C GLN A 86 -9.72 18.71 -8.38
N SER A 87 -10.19 17.90 -7.44
CA SER A 87 -11.34 18.24 -6.59
C SER A 87 -11.08 19.43 -5.66
N VAL A 88 -9.82 19.74 -5.36
CA VAL A 88 -9.42 20.91 -4.54
C VAL A 88 -8.86 22.06 -5.37
N SER A 89 -8.91 22.01 -6.69
CA SER A 89 -8.37 23.07 -7.57
C SER A 89 -9.00 24.45 -7.35
N GLY A 90 -10.23 24.50 -6.82
CA GLY A 90 -10.91 25.76 -6.44
C GLY A 90 -10.38 26.43 -5.16
N PHE A 91 -9.53 25.75 -4.37
CA PHE A 91 -8.89 26.36 -3.20
C PHE A 91 -7.62 27.13 -3.64
N ARG A 92 -7.25 28.14 -2.85
CA ARG A 92 -6.05 28.93 -3.12
C ARG A 92 -4.82 28.02 -3.17
N SER A 93 -3.88 28.29 -4.08
CA SER A 93 -2.69 27.46 -4.32
C SER A 93 -1.74 27.37 -3.09
N ASP A 94 -1.74 28.39 -2.22
CA ASP A 94 -1.00 28.42 -0.96
C ASP A 94 -1.74 27.75 0.21
N SER A 95 -2.93 27.20 -0.05
CA SER A 95 -3.74 26.54 0.99
C SER A 95 -3.11 25.24 1.46
N SER A 96 -3.12 25.03 2.79
CA SER A 96 -2.63 23.79 3.41
C SER A 96 -3.41 22.52 2.96
N ILE A 97 -4.54 22.68 2.26
CA ILE A 97 -5.32 21.55 1.75
C ILE A 97 -4.52 20.74 0.72
N HIS A 98 -3.72 21.39 -0.12
CA HIS A 98 -2.90 20.72 -1.12
C HIS A 98 -1.82 19.82 -0.45
N ARG A 99 -1.21 20.30 0.64
CA ARG A 99 -0.26 19.52 1.44
C ARG A 99 -0.96 18.43 2.25
N ALA A 100 -2.20 18.65 2.68
CA ALA A 100 -2.99 17.67 3.40
C ALA A 100 -3.31 16.45 2.53
N ILE A 101 -3.58 16.65 1.22
CA ILE A 101 -3.81 15.55 0.27
C ILE A 101 -2.58 14.64 0.19
N ASP A 102 -1.38 15.20 0.08
CA ASP A 102 -0.14 14.42 0.01
C ASP A 102 0.01 13.55 1.27
N LEU A 103 -0.30 14.10 2.45
CA LEU A 103 -0.30 13.33 3.71
C LEU A 103 -1.39 12.25 3.76
N VAL A 104 -2.58 12.49 3.20
CA VAL A 104 -3.68 11.51 3.23
C VAL A 104 -3.38 10.32 2.32
N VAL A 105 -2.67 10.52 1.21
CA VAL A 105 -2.20 9.41 0.36
C VAL A 105 -1.21 8.52 1.14
N GLU A 106 -0.32 9.12 1.90
CA GLU A 106 0.68 8.40 2.69
C GLU A 106 0.09 7.77 3.97
N TYR A 107 -0.83 8.49 4.61
CA TYR A 107 -1.50 8.11 5.85
C TYR A 107 -3.02 8.14 5.67
N PRO A 108 -3.66 7.06 5.18
CA PRO A 108 -5.07 7.07 4.81
C PRO A 108 -6.04 7.12 6.00
N VAL A 109 -5.53 7.03 7.23
CA VAL A 109 -6.30 7.23 8.47
C VAL A 109 -5.66 8.36 9.27
N ILE A 110 -6.37 9.45 9.43
CA ILE A 110 -5.86 10.69 10.02
C ILE A 110 -6.76 11.20 11.15
N SER A 111 -6.18 12.09 11.98
CA SER A 111 -6.94 12.94 12.90
C SER A 111 -6.60 14.43 12.66
N ALA A 112 -7.44 15.34 13.17
CA ALA A 112 -7.13 16.76 13.09
C ALA A 112 -5.78 17.10 13.79
N ARG A 113 -5.48 16.41 14.90
CA ARG A 113 -4.19 16.58 15.59
C ARG A 113 -3.02 16.14 14.72
N PHE A 114 -3.13 14.98 14.05
CA PHE A 114 -2.10 14.49 13.13
C PHE A 114 -1.81 15.50 12.02
N LEU A 115 -2.86 16.08 11.40
CA LEU A 115 -2.69 17.13 10.40
C LEU A 115 -2.05 18.40 10.98
N ALA A 116 -2.44 18.82 12.18
CA ALA A 116 -1.85 19.99 12.84
C ALA A 116 -0.34 19.81 13.03
N ASP A 117 0.06 18.66 13.57
CA ASP A 117 1.46 18.35 13.88
C ASP A 117 2.33 18.25 12.61
N ASN A 118 1.82 17.61 11.54
CA ASN A 118 2.58 17.39 10.30
C ASN A 118 2.60 18.60 9.36
N LEU A 119 1.54 19.43 9.36
CA LEU A 119 1.46 20.61 8.50
C LEU A 119 1.97 21.88 9.16
N GLY A 120 2.22 21.86 10.49
CA GLY A 120 2.61 23.05 11.25
C GLY A 120 1.49 24.08 11.35
N VAL A 121 0.23 23.64 11.43
CA VAL A 121 -0.93 24.54 11.54
C VAL A 121 -1.61 24.39 12.90
N SER A 122 -2.42 25.40 13.28
CA SER A 122 -3.20 25.31 14.52
C SER A 122 -4.23 24.16 14.46
N THR A 123 -4.61 23.61 15.62
CA THR A 123 -5.64 22.58 15.72
C THR A 123 -6.98 23.04 15.11
N VAL A 124 -7.32 24.33 15.25
CA VAL A 124 -8.52 24.92 14.66
C VAL A 124 -8.43 24.88 13.12
N SER A 125 -7.27 25.25 12.57
CA SER A 125 -7.02 25.19 11.12
C SER A 125 -7.08 23.74 10.61
N ALA A 126 -6.48 22.80 11.33
CA ALA A 126 -6.53 21.37 10.99
C ALA A 126 -7.97 20.81 11.01
N GLN A 127 -8.81 21.22 11.98
CA GLN A 127 -10.22 20.83 11.98
C GLN A 127 -10.98 21.39 10.77
N LYS A 128 -10.67 22.62 10.31
CA LYS A 128 -11.25 23.15 9.07
C LYS A 128 -10.78 22.35 7.86
N LEU A 129 -9.49 21.99 7.78
CA LEU A 129 -8.94 21.17 6.70
C LEU A 129 -9.63 19.81 6.61
N VAL A 130 -9.84 19.13 7.74
CA VAL A 130 -10.57 17.86 7.76
C VAL A 130 -11.99 18.03 7.20
N LYS A 131 -12.72 19.07 7.62
CA LYS A 131 -14.06 19.35 7.09
C LYS A 131 -14.06 19.66 5.58
N GLN A 132 -13.03 20.35 5.09
CA GLN A 132 -12.85 20.61 3.66
C GLN A 132 -12.60 19.33 2.89
N LEU A 133 -11.69 18.45 3.38
CA LEU A 133 -11.41 17.15 2.77
C LEU A 133 -12.65 16.25 2.76
N ASP A 134 -13.45 16.27 3.84
CA ASP A 134 -14.71 15.54 3.94
C ASP A 134 -15.75 16.08 2.93
N SER A 135 -15.87 17.41 2.83
CA SER A 135 -16.82 18.04 1.90
C SER A 135 -16.57 17.77 0.42
N VAL A 136 -15.33 17.46 0.06
CA VAL A 136 -14.94 17.06 -1.32
C VAL A 136 -14.80 15.54 -1.48
N GLY A 137 -15.16 14.76 -0.46
CA GLY A 137 -15.20 13.31 -0.52
C GLY A 137 -13.85 12.61 -0.46
N ILE A 138 -12.77 13.30 -0.07
CA ILE A 138 -11.42 12.71 0.06
C ILE A 138 -11.30 11.85 1.33
N VAL A 139 -11.92 12.30 2.42
CA VAL A 139 -11.97 11.54 3.67
C VAL A 139 -13.42 11.50 4.18
N ARG A 140 -13.74 10.54 5.04
CA ARG A 140 -14.97 10.51 5.82
C ARG A 140 -14.67 10.15 7.27
N ALA A 141 -15.59 10.45 8.18
CA ALA A 141 -15.46 10.02 9.56
C ALA A 141 -15.39 8.48 9.65
N ALA A 142 -14.36 7.96 10.31
CA ALA A 142 -14.22 6.53 10.52
C ALA A 142 -15.31 6.01 11.48
N THR A 143 -15.92 4.88 11.13
CA THR A 143 -16.92 4.22 11.97
C THR A 143 -16.22 3.50 13.12
N GLY A 144 -16.48 3.90 14.38
CA GLY A 144 -15.93 3.24 15.55
C GLY A 144 -15.95 4.13 16.80
N LYS A 145 -15.91 3.50 18.00
CA LYS A 145 -15.80 4.23 19.28
C LYS A 145 -14.33 4.53 19.58
N TYR A 146 -13.79 5.59 19.03
CA TYR A 146 -12.45 6.05 19.37
C TYR A 146 -12.49 6.94 20.62
N ARG A 147 -11.86 6.52 21.68
CA ARG A 147 -12.00 7.12 23.03
C ARG A 147 -11.47 8.55 23.19
N LYS A 148 -10.65 9.08 22.26
CA LYS A 148 -9.97 10.38 22.50
C LYS A 148 -9.89 11.36 21.32
N SER A 149 -10.16 10.96 20.09
CA SER A 149 -10.20 11.88 18.93
C SER A 149 -10.97 11.27 17.77
N ALA A 150 -11.70 12.10 17.03
CA ALA A 150 -12.34 11.68 15.78
C ALA A 150 -11.24 11.29 14.77
N LEU A 151 -11.36 10.09 14.20
CA LEU A 151 -10.55 9.63 13.09
C LEU A 151 -11.32 9.80 11.79
N TYR A 152 -10.59 10.07 10.74
CA TYR A 152 -11.08 10.19 9.38
C TYR A 152 -10.29 9.26 8.49
N GLN A 153 -10.95 8.67 7.51
CA GLN A 153 -10.34 7.68 6.62
C GLN A 153 -10.59 8.03 5.16
N ALA A 154 -9.61 7.74 4.33
CA ALA A 154 -9.65 7.87 2.88
C ALA A 154 -9.95 6.50 2.27
N ASP A 155 -11.21 6.25 1.97
CA ASP A 155 -11.65 4.94 1.49
C ASP A 155 -10.99 4.56 0.17
N ASP A 156 -10.82 5.49 -0.77
CA ASP A 156 -10.14 5.23 -2.05
C ASP A 156 -8.77 4.54 -1.86
N ILE A 157 -7.98 4.99 -0.88
CA ILE A 157 -6.67 4.40 -0.60
C ILE A 157 -6.81 3.10 0.20
N LEU A 158 -7.74 3.04 1.17
CA LEU A 158 -7.97 1.82 1.95
C LEU A 158 -8.48 0.68 1.07
N ASP A 159 -9.43 0.96 0.18
CA ASP A 159 -9.96 0.00 -0.79
C ASP A 159 -8.85 -0.47 -1.76
N LEU A 160 -7.98 0.46 -2.19
CA LEU A 160 -6.82 0.10 -2.99
C LEU A 160 -5.85 -0.81 -2.24
N LEU A 161 -5.64 -0.59 -0.92
CA LEU A 161 -4.80 -1.45 -0.09
C LEU A 161 -5.42 -2.84 0.12
N GLU A 162 -6.75 -2.91 0.26
CA GLU A 162 -7.46 -4.17 0.46
C GLU A 162 -7.60 -4.99 -0.83
N HIS A 163 -7.92 -4.33 -1.95
CA HIS A 163 -8.28 -5.00 -3.21
C HIS A 163 -7.21 -4.87 -4.30
N GLY A 164 -6.31 -3.89 -4.21
CA GLY A 164 -5.24 -3.68 -5.20
C GLY A 164 -4.26 -4.84 -5.31
N ALA A 165 -4.31 -5.77 -4.35
CA ALA A 165 -3.55 -7.02 -4.35
C ALA A 165 -4.35 -8.21 -4.91
N ASP A 166 -5.66 -8.09 -5.10
CA ASP A 166 -6.57 -9.16 -5.57
C ASP A 166 -6.71 -9.22 -7.09
N VAL A 167 -5.72 -8.80 -7.86
CA VAL A 167 -5.76 -8.76 -9.33
C VAL A 167 -5.56 -10.15 -9.96
N THR A 168 -6.29 -11.16 -9.47
CA THR A 168 -6.41 -12.48 -10.12
C THR A 168 -7.84 -12.83 -10.47
N ARG A 169 -8.76 -11.85 -10.55
CA ARG A 169 -10.12 -12.09 -11.06
C ARG A 169 -10.37 -11.24 -12.31
N SER A 170 -9.80 -11.70 -13.43
CA SER A 170 -10.28 -11.45 -14.79
C SER A 170 -9.87 -12.62 -15.67
#